data_2e613abe3c5120277e450174333a2166
#
_entry.id   2e613abe3c5120277e450174333a2166
#
_cell.length_a   1.000
_cell.length_b   1.000
_cell.length_c   1.000
_cell.angle_alpha   90.00
_cell.angle_beta   90.00
_cell.angle_gamma   90.00
#
_symmetry.space_group_name_H-M   'P 1'
#
loop_
_entity.id
_entity.type
_entity.pdbx_description
1 polymer ?
#
loop_
_entity_poly.entity_id
_entity_poly.type
_entity_poly.pdbx_seq_one_letter_code
_entity_poly.pdbx_strand_id
1 'polypeptide(L)'
;MTALTGLRVVELASERISFAGKLLADMGAEVILVEPPHGDPSRSYPPFLEDNPSQSLYFWHYNTNKKSVVLDLDTNADCRRLRNLIASADILLESEPIHRLAELRCDYDVLSTLNPQLIHVALTPYGRTNPMSDLPVTDLTLMAAGGPPWSCGYDDHSLPPVRGWGNQGYHTGCHFAYMSVL
;
A
#
# COMPACT_ATOMS: atom_id res chain seq x y z
N MET A 1 -18.69 17.81 -6.50
CA MET A 1 -18.14 17.35 -5.20
C MET A 1 -18.06 15.84 -5.26
N THR A 2 -16.91 15.26 -5.02
CA THR A 2 -16.74 13.80 -4.94
C THR A 2 -16.93 13.35 -3.48
N ALA A 3 -17.20 12.06 -3.26
CA ALA A 3 -17.63 11.55 -1.95
C ALA A 3 -16.62 11.78 -0.81
N LEU A 4 -15.31 11.76 -1.13
CA LEU A 4 -14.23 11.90 -0.13
C LEU A 4 -13.49 13.24 -0.22
N THR A 5 -14.12 14.24 -0.84
CA THR A 5 -13.54 15.60 -0.91
C THR A 5 -13.31 16.16 0.51
N GLY A 6 -12.08 16.60 0.78
CA GLY A 6 -11.68 17.16 2.07
C GLY A 6 -10.88 16.20 2.94
N LEU A 7 -10.89 14.90 2.65
CA LEU A 7 -10.02 13.94 3.35
C LEU A 7 -8.60 13.98 2.78
N ARG A 8 -7.62 13.96 3.68
CA ARG A 8 -6.20 13.87 3.35
C ARG A 8 -5.65 12.52 3.79
N VAL A 9 -5.00 11.84 2.85
CA VAL A 9 -4.40 10.52 3.04
C VAL A 9 -2.90 10.63 2.81
N VAL A 10 -2.10 10.09 3.71
CA VAL A 10 -0.67 9.84 3.50
C VAL A 10 -0.49 8.36 3.24
N GLU A 11 0.16 8.02 2.15
CA GLU A 11 0.44 6.64 1.75
C GLU A 11 1.94 6.43 1.67
N LEU A 12 2.48 5.46 2.42
CA LEU A 12 3.87 5.02 2.22
C LEU A 12 3.91 4.09 1.01
N ALA A 13 4.79 4.40 0.05
CA ALA A 13 4.88 3.71 -1.23
C ALA A 13 5.10 2.21 -1.06
N SER A 14 4.15 1.41 -1.49
CA SER A 14 4.21 -0.04 -1.48
C SER A 14 3.21 -0.65 -2.45
N GLU A 15 3.66 -1.60 -3.27
CA GLU A 15 2.83 -2.38 -4.18
C GLU A 15 1.60 -3.01 -3.47
N ARG A 16 1.75 -3.38 -2.19
CA ARG A 16 0.72 -4.07 -1.43
C ARG A 16 -0.49 -3.22 -1.09
N ILE A 17 -0.30 -1.89 -0.93
CA ILE A 17 -1.36 -0.98 -0.47
C ILE A 17 -1.76 0.07 -1.50
N SER A 18 -0.98 0.22 -2.58
CA SER A 18 -1.16 1.29 -3.57
C SER A 18 -2.56 1.32 -4.19
N PHE A 19 -3.23 0.17 -4.33
CA PHE A 19 -4.59 0.12 -4.87
C PHE A 19 -5.63 0.70 -3.89
N ALA A 20 -5.43 0.57 -2.58
CA ALA A 20 -6.31 1.22 -1.59
C ALA A 20 -6.22 2.75 -1.70
N GLY A 21 -5.00 3.30 -1.79
CA GLY A 21 -4.81 4.74 -2.00
C GLY A 21 -5.39 5.23 -3.32
N LYS A 22 -5.29 4.42 -4.40
CA LYS A 22 -5.96 4.72 -5.67
C LYS A 22 -7.47 4.84 -5.50
N LEU A 23 -8.11 3.89 -4.85
CA LEU A 23 -9.57 3.91 -4.63
C LEU A 23 -10.00 5.18 -3.87
N LEU A 24 -9.25 5.57 -2.83
CA LEU A 24 -9.51 6.80 -2.08
C LEU A 24 -9.30 8.05 -2.95
N ALA A 25 -8.23 8.10 -3.75
CA ALA A 25 -7.95 9.20 -4.67
C ALA A 25 -9.02 9.34 -5.75
N ASP A 26 -9.46 8.24 -6.35
CA ASP A 26 -10.50 8.23 -7.38
C ASP A 26 -11.86 8.70 -6.82
N MET A 27 -12.11 8.48 -5.52
CA MET A 27 -13.29 9.01 -4.81
C MET A 27 -13.11 10.45 -4.32
N GLY A 28 -11.96 11.07 -4.57
CA GLY A 28 -11.71 12.49 -4.35
C GLY A 28 -10.96 12.88 -3.08
N ALA A 29 -10.40 11.94 -2.36
CA ALA A 29 -9.48 12.24 -1.28
C ALA A 29 -8.16 12.80 -1.84
N GLU A 30 -7.51 13.70 -1.09
CA GLU A 30 -6.15 14.14 -1.37
C GLU A 30 -5.17 13.06 -0.89
N VAL A 31 -4.69 12.21 -1.80
CA VAL A 31 -3.72 11.17 -1.47
C VAL A 31 -2.31 11.64 -1.79
N ILE A 32 -1.43 11.60 -0.81
CA ILE A 32 -0.02 11.98 -0.89
C ILE A 32 0.82 10.70 -0.76
N LEU A 33 1.36 10.24 -1.90
CA LEU A 33 2.28 9.12 -1.98
C LEU A 33 3.67 9.57 -1.54
N VAL A 34 4.19 8.96 -0.49
CA VAL A 34 5.55 9.17 -0.01
C VAL A 34 6.46 8.14 -0.65
N GLU A 35 7.36 8.59 -1.51
CA GLU A 35 8.30 7.75 -2.24
C GLU A 35 9.72 7.86 -1.67
N PRO A 36 10.52 6.79 -1.71
CA PRO A 36 11.95 6.87 -1.41
C PRO A 36 12.70 7.68 -2.50
N PRO A 37 13.96 8.07 -2.27
CA PRO A 37 14.73 8.89 -3.23
C PRO A 37 14.87 8.31 -4.64
N HIS A 38 14.83 6.99 -4.76
CA HIS A 38 14.89 6.30 -6.05
C HIS A 38 13.50 6.06 -6.68
N GLY A 39 12.43 6.56 -6.07
CA GLY A 39 11.04 6.38 -6.49
C GLY A 39 10.44 5.06 -6.03
N ASP A 40 9.13 4.91 -6.22
CA ASP A 40 8.43 3.66 -5.99
C ASP A 40 8.96 2.57 -6.94
N PRO A 41 9.27 1.35 -6.46
CA PRO A 41 9.74 0.24 -7.30
C PRO A 41 8.84 -0.05 -8.52
N SER A 42 7.54 0.17 -8.40
CA SER A 42 6.57 -0.05 -9.48
C SER A 42 6.77 0.88 -10.68
N ARG A 43 7.55 1.97 -10.55
CA ARG A 43 7.99 2.80 -11.67
C ARG A 43 8.83 2.03 -12.70
N SER A 44 9.44 0.91 -12.26
CA SER A 44 10.26 0.02 -13.09
C SER A 44 9.50 -1.22 -13.58
N TYR A 45 8.19 -1.33 -13.32
CA TYR A 45 7.39 -2.50 -13.70
C TYR A 45 6.76 -2.31 -15.07
N PRO A 46 6.83 -3.35 -15.93
CA PRO A 46 6.12 -3.33 -17.22
C PRO A 46 4.59 -3.43 -17.01
N PRO A 47 3.79 -3.07 -18.04
CA PRO A 47 4.22 -2.58 -19.34
C PRO A 47 4.65 -1.12 -19.31
N PHE A 48 5.50 -0.75 -20.28
CA PHE A 48 5.94 0.63 -20.45
C PHE A 48 5.23 1.31 -21.62
N LEU A 49 5.22 2.63 -21.63
CA LEU A 49 4.72 3.40 -22.75
C LEU A 49 5.64 3.20 -23.96
N GLU A 50 5.07 2.91 -25.15
CA GLU A 50 5.83 2.61 -26.36
C GLU A 50 6.81 3.73 -26.73
N ASP A 51 6.35 4.98 -26.66
CA ASP A 51 7.14 6.16 -27.00
C ASP A 51 8.08 6.63 -25.86
N ASN A 52 7.93 6.08 -24.66
CA ASN A 52 8.74 6.45 -23.50
C ASN A 52 8.92 5.27 -22.53
N PRO A 53 9.93 4.43 -22.76
CA PRO A 53 10.17 3.23 -21.93
C PRO A 53 10.57 3.51 -20.47
N SER A 54 10.75 4.76 -20.10
CA SER A 54 10.95 5.16 -18.69
C SER A 54 9.65 5.34 -17.91
N GLN A 55 8.49 5.26 -18.58
CA GLN A 55 7.18 5.46 -17.97
C GLN A 55 6.41 4.14 -17.87
N SER A 56 6.25 3.66 -16.65
CA SER A 56 5.50 2.46 -16.32
C SER A 56 4.00 2.74 -16.33
N LEU A 57 3.26 2.03 -17.20
CA LEU A 57 1.79 2.06 -17.19
C LEU A 57 1.23 1.35 -15.95
N TYR A 58 1.98 0.41 -15.38
CA TYR A 58 1.67 -0.20 -14.09
C TYR A 58 1.64 0.86 -12.99
N PHE A 59 2.72 1.64 -12.85
CA PHE A 59 2.78 2.74 -11.87
C PHE A 59 1.64 3.73 -12.09
N TRP A 60 1.37 4.14 -13.32
CA TRP A 60 0.29 5.06 -13.63
C TRP A 60 -1.08 4.53 -13.21
N HIS A 61 -1.35 3.24 -13.48
CA HIS A 61 -2.61 2.62 -13.09
C HIS A 61 -2.85 2.68 -11.58
N TYR A 62 -1.85 2.29 -10.78
CA TYR A 62 -1.99 2.21 -9.33
C TYR A 62 -1.87 3.56 -8.60
N ASN A 63 -1.31 4.58 -9.26
CA ASN A 63 -1.04 5.86 -8.64
C ASN A 63 -1.76 7.04 -9.32
N THR A 64 -2.78 6.76 -10.13
CA THR A 64 -3.68 7.75 -10.72
C THR A 64 -4.27 8.65 -9.61
N ASN A 65 -4.34 9.95 -9.88
CA ASN A 65 -4.92 10.97 -9.00
C ASN A 65 -4.19 11.21 -7.67
N LYS A 66 -3.06 10.55 -7.42
CA LYS A 66 -2.22 10.81 -6.24
C LYS A 66 -1.23 11.95 -6.52
N LYS A 67 -0.89 12.68 -5.47
CA LYS A 67 0.28 13.57 -5.42
C LYS A 67 1.48 12.77 -4.91
N SER A 68 2.68 13.10 -5.36
CA SER A 68 3.90 12.43 -4.91
C SER A 68 4.82 13.39 -4.16
N VAL A 69 5.48 12.90 -3.12
CA VAL A 69 6.58 13.57 -2.41
C VAL A 69 7.70 12.56 -2.18
N VAL A 70 8.92 13.00 -2.42
CA VAL A 70 10.11 12.17 -2.18
C VAL A 70 10.68 12.50 -0.80
N LEU A 71 10.80 11.48 0.05
CA LEU A 71 11.43 11.58 1.37
C LEU A 71 12.45 10.46 1.55
N ASP A 72 13.64 10.82 2.03
CA ASP A 72 14.68 9.88 2.45
C ASP A 72 14.46 9.51 3.92
N LEU A 73 13.74 8.42 4.16
CA LEU A 73 13.39 7.96 5.49
C LEU A 73 14.57 7.37 6.29
N ASP A 74 15.76 7.32 5.70
CA ASP A 74 16.99 7.01 6.43
C ASP A 74 17.62 8.27 7.07
N THR A 75 17.04 9.44 6.78
CA THR A 75 17.45 10.70 7.39
C THR A 75 16.48 11.17 8.49
N ASN A 76 17.03 11.66 9.61
CA ASN A 76 16.20 12.23 10.68
C ASN A 76 15.37 13.46 10.24
N ALA A 77 15.84 14.18 9.22
CA ALA A 77 15.16 15.37 8.71
C ALA A 77 13.85 14.97 8.02
N ASP A 78 13.92 13.98 7.14
CA ASP A 78 12.75 13.52 6.37
C ASP A 78 11.81 12.66 7.21
N CYS A 79 12.31 11.92 8.20
CA CYS A 79 11.45 11.31 9.21
C CYS A 79 10.62 12.34 9.98
N ARG A 80 11.18 13.51 10.29
CA ARG A 80 10.39 14.61 10.90
C ARG A 80 9.38 15.18 9.93
N ARG A 81 9.74 15.36 8.64
CA ARG A 81 8.82 15.82 7.60
C ARG A 81 7.65 14.86 7.43
N LEU A 82 7.93 13.55 7.41
CA LEU A 82 6.89 12.51 7.35
C LEU A 82 5.92 12.65 8.53
N ARG A 83 6.42 12.72 9.77
CA ARG A 83 5.54 12.89 10.95
C ARG A 83 4.70 14.15 10.89
N ASN A 84 5.26 15.27 10.43
CA ASN A 84 4.51 16.53 10.25
C ASN A 84 3.42 16.37 9.17
N LEU A 85 3.70 15.63 8.11
CA LEU A 85 2.72 15.33 7.06
C LEU A 85 1.57 14.49 7.64
N ILE A 86 1.89 13.41 8.37
CA ILE A 86 0.90 12.54 9.02
C ILE A 86 0.09 13.29 10.08
N ALA A 87 0.71 14.19 10.83
CA ALA A 87 0.00 14.99 11.84
C ALA A 87 -1.13 15.86 11.24
N SER A 88 -1.08 16.16 9.96
CA SER A 88 -2.11 16.91 9.22
C SER A 88 -3.01 16.04 8.35
N ALA A 89 -2.89 14.72 8.44
CA ALA A 89 -3.67 13.77 7.64
C ALA A 89 -4.81 13.16 8.46
N ASP A 90 -5.85 12.75 7.77
CA ASP A 90 -6.97 11.99 8.36
C ASP A 90 -6.65 10.49 8.37
N ILE A 91 -5.92 10.03 7.35
CA ILE A 91 -5.64 8.60 7.13
C ILE A 91 -4.14 8.42 6.83
N LEU A 92 -3.53 7.42 7.46
CA LEU A 92 -2.23 6.86 7.07
C LEU A 92 -2.43 5.47 6.50
N LEU A 93 -1.95 5.23 5.28
CA LEU A 93 -1.89 3.91 4.63
C LEU A 93 -0.45 3.44 4.58
N GLU A 94 -0.16 2.25 5.09
CA GLU A 94 1.17 1.69 5.04
C GLU A 94 1.17 0.15 5.03
N SER A 95 2.29 -0.42 4.60
CA SER A 95 2.52 -1.87 4.54
C SER A 95 3.91 -2.22 5.08
N GLU A 96 4.42 -1.41 6.01
CA GLU A 96 5.74 -1.54 6.57
C GLU A 96 5.81 -2.61 7.67
N PRO A 97 6.94 -3.27 7.84
CA PRO A 97 7.20 -4.07 9.04
C PRO A 97 7.12 -3.20 10.30
N ILE A 98 6.59 -3.76 11.40
CA ILE A 98 6.38 -3.00 12.63
C ILE A 98 7.69 -2.39 13.20
N HIS A 99 8.81 -3.11 13.08
CA HIS A 99 10.11 -2.60 13.53
C HIS A 99 10.55 -1.37 12.72
N ARG A 100 10.25 -1.31 11.41
CA ARG A 100 10.59 -0.16 10.57
C ARG A 100 9.83 1.08 11.00
N LEU A 101 8.55 0.96 11.32
CA LEU A 101 7.75 2.09 11.83
C LEU A 101 8.28 2.61 13.17
N ALA A 102 8.71 1.72 14.06
CA ALA A 102 9.31 2.11 15.34
C ALA A 102 10.63 2.89 15.13
N GLU A 103 11.49 2.45 14.20
CA GLU A 103 12.71 3.17 13.81
C GLU A 103 12.40 4.58 13.29
N LEU A 104 11.35 4.71 12.46
CA LEU A 104 10.88 5.98 11.93
C LEU A 104 10.16 6.85 12.98
N ARG A 105 9.88 6.32 14.16
CA ARG A 105 8.97 6.91 15.17
C ARG A 105 7.61 7.26 14.57
N CYS A 106 7.09 6.34 13.76
CA CYS A 106 5.80 6.40 13.08
C CYS A 106 4.94 5.19 13.47
N ASP A 107 5.24 4.53 14.59
CA ASP A 107 4.35 3.54 15.19
C ASP A 107 3.08 4.22 15.74
N TYR A 108 2.05 3.41 15.95
CA TYR A 108 0.73 3.93 16.34
C TYR A 108 0.77 4.74 17.64
N ASP A 109 1.56 4.33 18.63
CA ASP A 109 1.63 5.00 19.94
C ASP A 109 2.17 6.43 19.81
N VAL A 110 3.18 6.62 18.97
CA VAL A 110 3.71 7.95 18.66
C VAL A 110 2.73 8.78 17.85
N LEU A 111 2.16 8.20 16.78
CA LEU A 111 1.27 8.92 15.88
C LEU A 111 -0.06 9.30 16.53
N SER A 112 -0.64 8.43 17.35
CA SER A 112 -1.87 8.72 18.10
C SER A 112 -1.72 9.87 19.10
N THR A 113 -0.51 10.08 19.62
CA THR A 113 -0.19 11.25 20.45
C THR A 113 -0.12 12.55 19.63
N LEU A 114 0.40 12.46 18.40
CA LEU A 114 0.51 13.61 17.48
C LEU A 114 -0.83 13.98 16.85
N ASN A 115 -1.61 12.98 16.50
CA ASN A 115 -2.92 13.14 15.88
C ASN A 115 -3.89 12.06 16.41
N PRO A 116 -4.65 12.35 17.48
CA PRO A 116 -5.58 11.39 18.07
C PRO A 116 -6.75 10.96 17.16
N GLN A 117 -6.98 11.69 16.07
CA GLN A 117 -8.05 11.39 15.12
C GLN A 117 -7.55 10.60 13.90
N LEU A 118 -6.25 10.31 13.84
CA LEU A 118 -5.65 9.59 12.70
C LEU A 118 -6.20 8.17 12.59
N ILE A 119 -6.71 7.82 11.42
CA ILE A 119 -7.01 6.45 11.04
C ILE A 119 -5.73 5.83 10.48
N HIS A 120 -5.08 4.96 11.25
CA HIS A 120 -3.86 4.27 10.84
C HIS A 120 -4.20 2.88 10.29
N VAL A 121 -4.02 2.69 8.99
CA VAL A 121 -4.28 1.43 8.28
C VAL A 121 -2.97 0.76 7.94
N ALA A 122 -2.75 -0.38 8.55
CA ALA A 122 -1.62 -1.26 8.29
C ALA A 122 -2.08 -2.47 7.47
N LEU A 123 -1.71 -2.55 6.20
CA LEU A 123 -1.99 -3.71 5.35
C LEU A 123 -0.77 -4.62 5.31
N THR A 124 -0.77 -5.66 6.12
CA THR A 124 0.33 -6.63 6.18
C THR A 124 -0.15 -8.03 5.82
N PRO A 125 0.72 -8.88 5.25
CA PRO A 125 0.34 -10.20 4.72
C PRO A 125 -0.37 -11.11 5.72
N TYR A 126 0.13 -11.14 6.96
CA TYR A 126 -0.35 -12.04 8.01
C TYR A 126 -0.69 -11.33 9.32
N GLY A 127 -0.80 -10.00 9.30
CA GLY A 127 -0.92 -9.21 10.54
C GLY A 127 0.43 -9.07 11.27
N ARG A 128 0.44 -8.25 12.33
CA ARG A 128 1.67 -7.88 13.05
C ARG A 128 1.93 -8.69 14.31
N THR A 129 0.91 -9.41 14.81
CA THR A 129 0.97 -10.17 16.06
C THR A 129 1.05 -11.69 15.84
N ASN A 130 1.35 -12.12 14.63
CA ASN A 130 1.35 -13.50 14.19
C ASN A 130 2.81 -13.98 14.01
N PRO A 131 3.16 -15.23 14.35
CA PRO A 131 4.48 -15.79 14.08
C PRO A 131 4.90 -15.77 12.61
N MET A 132 3.95 -15.60 11.69
CA MET A 132 4.21 -15.52 10.25
C MET A 132 4.42 -14.07 9.76
N SER A 133 4.38 -13.06 10.63
CA SER A 133 4.43 -11.63 10.26
C SER A 133 5.65 -11.26 9.41
N ASP A 134 6.78 -11.92 9.65
CA ASP A 134 8.05 -11.64 8.98
C ASP A 134 8.35 -12.54 7.78
N LEU A 135 7.41 -13.43 7.43
CA LEU A 135 7.61 -14.30 6.27
C LEU A 135 7.60 -13.48 4.97
N PRO A 136 8.56 -13.73 4.07
CA PRO A 136 8.53 -13.11 2.76
C PRO A 136 7.33 -13.60 1.96
N VAL A 137 6.61 -12.68 1.34
CA VAL A 137 5.41 -12.98 0.57
C VAL A 137 5.41 -12.32 -0.79
N THR A 138 4.72 -12.97 -1.71
CA THR A 138 4.32 -12.43 -3.00
C THR A 138 2.80 -12.53 -3.12
N ASP A 139 2.21 -11.87 -4.09
CA ASP A 139 0.78 -12.02 -4.38
C ASP A 139 0.38 -13.49 -4.56
N LEU A 140 1.22 -14.27 -5.26
CA LEU A 140 0.97 -15.70 -5.48
C LEU A 140 0.92 -16.50 -4.18
N THR A 141 1.87 -16.25 -3.26
CA THR A 141 1.91 -16.98 -1.98
C THR A 141 0.75 -16.58 -1.06
N LEU A 142 0.31 -15.32 -1.11
CA LEU A 142 -0.90 -14.87 -0.40
C LEU A 142 -2.16 -15.50 -0.96
N MET A 143 -2.30 -15.57 -2.28
CA MET A 143 -3.41 -16.25 -2.94
C MET A 143 -3.46 -17.74 -2.55
N ALA A 144 -2.30 -18.40 -2.54
CA ALA A 144 -2.20 -19.80 -2.13
C ALA A 144 -2.59 -20.00 -0.66
N ALA A 145 -2.10 -19.14 0.24
CA ALA A 145 -2.43 -19.18 1.66
C ALA A 145 -3.90 -18.86 1.96
N GLY A 146 -4.50 -17.98 1.16
CA GLY A 146 -5.91 -17.58 1.29
C GLY A 146 -6.90 -18.57 0.68
N GLY A 147 -6.45 -19.55 -0.10
CA GLY A 147 -7.25 -20.64 -0.64
C GLY A 147 -7.80 -20.51 -2.06
N PRO A 148 -7.95 -19.33 -2.69
CA PRO A 148 -8.54 -19.22 -4.01
C PRO A 148 -7.98 -20.16 -5.09
N PRO A 149 -6.65 -20.38 -5.20
CA PRO A 149 -6.10 -21.36 -6.15
C PRO A 149 -6.55 -22.81 -5.93
N TRP A 150 -6.89 -23.17 -4.69
CA TRP A 150 -7.45 -24.48 -4.40
C TRP A 150 -8.87 -24.65 -4.96
N SER A 151 -9.67 -23.59 -4.90
CA SER A 151 -11.06 -23.59 -5.40
C SER A 151 -11.14 -23.35 -6.91
N CYS A 152 -10.09 -22.78 -7.52
CA CYS A 152 -10.02 -22.42 -8.93
C CYS A 152 -8.99 -23.34 -9.61
N GLY A 153 -9.42 -24.34 -10.31
CA GLY A 153 -8.52 -25.28 -10.97
C GLY A 153 -9.25 -26.41 -11.64
N TYR A 154 -8.53 -27.48 -11.84
CA TYR A 154 -9.05 -28.70 -12.44
C TYR A 154 -9.43 -29.70 -11.34
N ASP A 155 -10.41 -30.56 -11.61
CA ASP A 155 -10.75 -31.67 -10.72
C ASP A 155 -9.62 -32.71 -10.63
N ASP A 156 -8.71 -32.70 -11.58
CA ASP A 156 -7.50 -33.51 -11.56
C ASP A 156 -6.42 -32.85 -10.68
N HIS A 157 -6.30 -33.33 -9.46
CA HIS A 157 -5.31 -32.83 -8.48
C HIS A 157 -3.84 -33.16 -8.82
N SER A 158 -3.56 -33.90 -9.90
CA SER A 158 -2.19 -34.03 -10.43
C SER A 158 -1.72 -32.78 -11.17
N LEU A 159 -2.65 -31.92 -11.58
CA LEU A 159 -2.35 -30.64 -12.23
C LEU A 159 -2.16 -29.54 -11.19
N PRO A 160 -1.27 -28.57 -11.44
CA PRO A 160 -1.12 -27.44 -10.54
C PRO A 160 -2.40 -26.58 -10.50
N PRO A 161 -2.73 -25.99 -9.33
CA PRO A 161 -3.87 -25.10 -9.22
C PRO A 161 -3.69 -23.84 -10.10
N VAL A 162 -4.80 -23.25 -10.52
CA VAL A 162 -4.83 -22.04 -11.35
C VAL A 162 -4.86 -20.80 -10.47
N ARG A 163 -3.92 -19.88 -10.67
CA ARG A 163 -3.95 -18.59 -10.00
C ARG A 163 -4.78 -17.56 -10.80
N GLY A 164 -5.37 -16.60 -10.11
CA GLY A 164 -5.93 -15.42 -10.74
C GLY A 164 -4.85 -14.59 -11.43
N TRP A 165 -5.23 -13.87 -12.49
CA TRP A 165 -4.35 -12.93 -13.18
C TRP A 165 -4.16 -11.65 -12.36
N GLY A 166 -2.98 -11.04 -12.45
CA GLY A 166 -2.66 -9.78 -11.76
C GLY A 166 -2.41 -9.98 -10.25
N ASN A 167 -2.59 -8.91 -9.48
CA ASN A 167 -2.29 -8.83 -8.04
C ASN A 167 -3.57 -9.04 -7.19
N GLN A 168 -4.23 -10.17 -7.36
CA GLN A 168 -5.54 -10.42 -6.73
C GLN A 168 -5.49 -10.48 -5.20
N GLY A 169 -4.41 -11.01 -4.63
CA GLY A 169 -4.21 -11.04 -3.18
C GLY A 169 -4.06 -9.61 -2.62
N TYR A 170 -3.24 -8.80 -3.26
CA TYR A 170 -3.06 -7.38 -2.88
C TYR A 170 -4.34 -6.58 -3.09
N HIS A 171 -5.05 -6.76 -4.21
CA HIS A 171 -6.32 -6.08 -4.47
C HIS A 171 -7.37 -6.42 -3.42
N THR A 172 -7.50 -7.70 -3.05
CA THR A 172 -8.43 -8.13 -2.00
C THR A 172 -8.13 -7.43 -0.69
N GLY A 173 -6.85 -7.45 -0.25
CA GLY A 173 -6.41 -6.72 0.94
C GLY A 173 -6.71 -5.23 0.86
N CYS A 174 -6.44 -4.60 -0.30
CA CYS A 174 -6.72 -3.18 -0.52
C CYS A 174 -8.21 -2.84 -0.46
N HIS A 175 -9.10 -3.71 -0.95
CA HIS A 175 -10.54 -3.49 -0.81
C HIS A 175 -10.97 -3.51 0.66
N PHE A 176 -10.45 -4.45 1.46
CA PHE A 176 -10.72 -4.47 2.90
C PHE A 176 -10.13 -3.24 3.60
N ALA A 177 -8.93 -2.83 3.26
CA ALA A 177 -8.33 -1.60 3.78
C ALA A 177 -9.19 -0.38 3.43
N TYR A 178 -9.62 -0.24 2.18
CA TYR A 178 -10.51 0.83 1.72
C TYR A 178 -11.83 0.85 2.48
N MET A 179 -12.50 -0.31 2.62
CA MET A 179 -13.78 -0.41 3.35
C MET A 179 -13.63 -0.09 4.85
N SER A 180 -12.46 -0.39 5.43
CA SER A 180 -12.23 -0.19 6.86
C SER A 180 -12.00 1.27 7.25
N VAL A 181 -11.68 2.15 6.30
CA VAL A 181 -11.49 3.59 6.54
C VAL A 181 -12.78 4.39 6.36
N LEU A 182 -13.80 3.82 5.74
CA LEU A 182 -15.12 4.45 5.51
C LEU A 182 -16.10 4.15 6.64
#